data_ea219cdebf4559860f280021722f3328
#
_entry.id   ea219cdebf4559860f280021722f3328
#
_cell.length_a   1.000
_cell.length_b   1.000
_cell.length_c   1.000
_cell.angle_alpha   90.00
_cell.angle_beta   90.00
_cell.angle_gamma   90.00
#
_symmetry.space_group_name_H-M   'P 1'
#
loop_
_entity.id
_entity.type
_entity.pdbx_description
1 polymer ?
#
loop_
_entity_poly.entity_id
_entity_poly.type
_entity_poly.pdbx_seq_one_letter_code
_entity_poly.pdbx_strand_id
1 'polypeptide(L)'
;MFVWLLAAGVLSAQSNPESVTSAPRPSDFDPADKQTQIGGAQPGINWKGLVFQSGFFLGAQHSFRLLTEPGTRDGLKGKFWPEYALAVGNMHGWSDGDPFLVNYVGHPMQGAVSGFLWAQNDRRFYSVDFGKNRPYWESRLRAGAFAFVYSAQFEIGPLSEASIGKVQRFYPSQGFVDFVITPTVGMAWMLGEDVIDRYVIMPLEARIASGNARALLRGGLNPARAFANAMRLKAPWYRDNRPWLYQSGRQTFRPTPPAHTIPKENPSVAQFELDVAMRTDYFIRGNGAWCIGAGGTGSYRLSASWQWMGDISGCNLMGVAKNQSGDLLTFLVGPKWTSSRTGRWRPNAQFLFGGTKATLETEDSALKQALANAPARPASSIPEWPSYLTLKEDTAFALAAGGGLDIQLNRALQLRVARLEYRHTWLNALAGRDFSNALQFTTGLTIRMGTW
;
A
#
# COMPACT_ATOMS: atom_id res chain seq x y z
N MET A 1 -7.91 6.18 1.09
CA MET A 1 -9.14 5.36 1.17
C MET A 1 -8.88 3.87 1.33
N PHE A 2 -7.89 3.29 0.68
CA PHE A 2 -7.56 1.85 0.80
C PHE A 2 -7.10 1.39 2.20
N VAL A 3 -6.48 2.25 2.97
CA VAL A 3 -6.00 1.90 4.33
C VAL A 3 -7.13 1.79 5.35
N TRP A 4 -8.27 2.47 5.13
CA TRP A 4 -9.45 2.38 6.01
C TRP A 4 -10.22 1.07 5.87
N LEU A 5 -10.23 0.45 4.72
CA LEU A 5 -10.85 -0.88 4.53
C LEU A 5 -10.10 -1.97 5.31
N LEU A 6 -8.81 -1.80 5.53
CA LEU A 6 -8.02 -2.72 6.36
C LEU A 6 -8.28 -2.53 7.87
N ALA A 7 -8.60 -1.31 8.30
CA ALA A 7 -8.91 -1.02 9.71
C ALA A 7 -10.32 -1.47 10.11
N ALA A 8 -11.30 -1.36 9.21
CA ALA A 8 -12.68 -1.78 9.47
C ALA A 8 -12.82 -3.30 9.60
N GLY A 9 -12.01 -4.09 8.87
CA GLY A 9 -11.99 -5.55 8.99
C GLY A 9 -11.46 -6.09 10.33
N VAL A 10 -10.75 -5.26 11.09
CA VAL A 10 -10.19 -5.66 12.39
C VAL A 10 -11.23 -5.62 13.52
N LEU A 11 -12.29 -4.82 13.38
CA LEU A 11 -13.29 -4.63 14.43
C LEU A 11 -14.44 -5.65 14.40
N SER A 12 -14.69 -6.35 13.30
CA SER A 12 -15.81 -7.30 13.16
C SER A 12 -15.46 -8.76 13.45
N ALA A 13 -14.22 -9.08 13.79
CA ALA A 13 -13.77 -10.46 14.06
C ALA A 13 -13.83 -10.87 15.56
N GLN A 14 -14.58 -10.15 16.40
CA GLN A 14 -14.74 -10.46 17.82
C GLN A 14 -16.08 -11.11 18.13
N SER A 15 -16.38 -12.29 17.63
CA SER A 15 -17.42 -13.11 18.24
C SER A 15 -17.27 -14.57 17.84
N ASN A 16 -16.63 -15.38 18.66
CA ASN A 16 -17.18 -16.62 19.23
C ASN A 16 -16.11 -17.31 20.10
N PRO A 17 -16.40 -17.60 21.36
CA PRO A 17 -15.58 -18.47 22.19
C PRO A 17 -16.05 -19.92 22.01
N GLU A 18 -15.43 -20.68 21.13
CA GLU A 18 -15.63 -22.13 21.14
C GLU A 18 -14.51 -22.84 21.90
N SER A 19 -14.98 -23.71 22.75
CA SER A 19 -14.37 -24.76 23.58
C SER A 19 -12.86 -24.98 23.50
N VAL A 20 -12.29 -24.92 24.70
CA VAL A 20 -10.90 -25.23 25.06
C VAL A 20 -10.60 -26.72 24.84
N THR A 21 -9.83 -27.03 23.81
CA THR A 21 -9.10 -28.29 23.71
C THR A 21 -7.66 -28.08 24.16
N SER A 22 -7.11 -29.08 24.83
CA SER A 22 -5.79 -29.10 25.47
C SER A 22 -4.66 -28.61 24.58
N ALA A 23 -3.71 -27.88 25.14
CA ALA A 23 -2.54 -27.34 24.46
C ALA A 23 -1.70 -28.44 23.78
N PRO A 24 -1.32 -28.26 22.49
CA PRO A 24 -0.43 -29.19 21.80
C PRO A 24 0.97 -29.25 22.44
N ARG A 25 1.56 -30.42 22.49
CA ARG A 25 2.91 -30.66 23.06
C ARG A 25 4.00 -30.20 22.06
N PRO A 26 5.23 -29.95 22.49
CA PRO A 26 6.34 -29.58 21.58
C PRO A 26 6.60 -30.58 20.45
N SER A 27 6.25 -31.87 20.64
CA SER A 27 6.29 -32.92 19.62
C SER A 27 5.28 -32.71 18.47
N ASP A 28 4.25 -31.88 18.68
CA ASP A 28 3.21 -31.60 17.68
C ASP A 28 3.71 -30.63 16.58
N PHE A 29 4.97 -30.21 16.67
CA PHE A 29 5.64 -29.32 15.72
C PHE A 29 6.69 -30.02 14.86
N ASP A 30 6.69 -31.37 14.81
CA ASP A 30 7.54 -32.11 13.89
C ASP A 30 7.15 -31.77 12.44
N PRO A 31 8.08 -31.31 11.59
CA PRO A 31 7.81 -30.98 10.20
C PRO A 31 7.25 -32.16 9.39
N ALA A 32 7.54 -33.38 9.78
CA ALA A 32 7.02 -34.59 9.15
C ALA A 32 5.53 -34.84 9.43
N ASP A 33 5.05 -34.41 10.60
CA ASP A 33 3.63 -34.60 11.00
C ASP A 33 2.68 -33.56 10.36
N LYS A 34 3.19 -32.40 9.94
CA LYS A 34 2.39 -31.36 9.27
C LYS A 34 1.88 -31.78 7.88
N GLN A 35 2.51 -32.74 7.23
CA GLN A 35 2.02 -33.28 5.96
C GLN A 35 0.79 -34.18 6.13
N THR A 36 0.59 -34.75 7.32
CA THR A 36 -0.47 -35.74 7.58
C THR A 36 -1.76 -35.12 8.12
N GLN A 37 -1.71 -33.92 8.72
CA GLN A 37 -2.88 -33.26 9.32
C GLN A 37 -3.66 -32.31 8.39
N ILE A 38 -3.12 -32.00 7.21
CA ILE A 38 -3.92 -31.30 6.18
C ILE A 38 -4.75 -32.40 5.48
N GLY A 39 -5.90 -32.68 6.08
CA GLY A 39 -6.82 -33.70 5.60
C GLY A 39 -7.03 -33.63 4.11
N GLY A 40 -6.65 -34.70 3.38
CA GLY A 40 -7.11 -35.05 2.03
C GLY A 40 -6.99 -33.99 0.92
N ALA A 41 -6.25 -32.89 1.12
CA ALA A 41 -6.10 -31.85 0.11
C ALA A 41 -5.20 -32.37 -1.02
N GLN A 42 -5.79 -32.62 -2.18
CA GLN A 42 -5.07 -33.04 -3.38
C GLN A 42 -3.86 -32.12 -3.64
N PRO A 43 -2.66 -32.68 -3.91
CA PRO A 43 -1.51 -31.88 -4.26
C PRO A 43 -1.79 -31.13 -5.57
N GLY A 44 -1.67 -29.82 -5.57
CA GLY A 44 -1.95 -29.01 -6.75
C GLY A 44 -2.33 -27.56 -6.44
N ILE A 45 -2.83 -26.90 -7.46
CA ILE A 45 -3.28 -25.50 -7.37
C ILE A 45 -4.74 -25.47 -7.00
N ASN A 46 -5.09 -24.64 -6.04
CA ASN A 46 -6.48 -24.29 -5.72
C ASN A 46 -7.02 -23.28 -6.76
N TRP A 47 -7.38 -23.76 -7.95
CA TRP A 47 -7.84 -22.90 -9.05
C TRP A 47 -9.05 -22.05 -8.70
N LYS A 48 -10.03 -22.60 -7.97
CA LYS A 48 -11.21 -21.83 -7.54
C LYS A 48 -10.84 -20.65 -6.66
N GLY A 49 -9.97 -20.89 -5.69
CA GLY A 49 -9.46 -19.83 -4.82
C GLY A 49 -8.63 -18.80 -5.60
N LEU A 50 -7.73 -19.24 -6.46
CA LEU A 50 -6.87 -18.37 -7.26
C LEU A 50 -7.71 -17.45 -8.18
N VAL A 51 -8.65 -18.00 -8.92
CA VAL A 51 -9.52 -17.23 -9.83
C VAL A 51 -10.38 -16.23 -9.06
N PHE A 52 -11.00 -16.66 -7.94
CA PHE A 52 -11.79 -15.75 -7.11
C PHE A 52 -10.94 -14.60 -6.55
N GLN A 53 -9.80 -14.89 -5.97
CA GLN A 53 -8.93 -13.89 -5.34
C GLN A 53 -8.31 -12.94 -6.36
N SER A 54 -7.90 -13.46 -7.52
CA SER A 54 -7.39 -12.65 -8.62
C SER A 54 -8.47 -11.75 -9.22
N GLY A 55 -9.68 -12.29 -9.41
CA GLY A 55 -10.83 -11.51 -9.86
C GLY A 55 -11.25 -10.44 -8.84
N PHE A 56 -11.21 -10.76 -7.55
CA PHE A 56 -11.49 -9.79 -6.48
C PHE A 56 -10.43 -8.69 -6.44
N PHE A 57 -9.16 -9.02 -6.60
CA PHE A 57 -8.07 -8.05 -6.67
C PHE A 57 -8.20 -7.15 -7.91
N LEU A 58 -8.47 -7.73 -9.07
CA LEU A 58 -8.74 -7.00 -10.32
C LEU A 58 -9.93 -6.05 -10.17
N GLY A 59 -11.02 -6.53 -9.58
CA GLY A 59 -12.21 -5.73 -9.29
C GLY A 59 -11.92 -4.56 -8.34
N ALA A 60 -11.11 -4.78 -7.30
CA ALA A 60 -10.68 -3.72 -6.39
C ALA A 60 -9.85 -2.64 -7.10
N GLN A 61 -8.93 -3.04 -7.98
CA GLN A 61 -8.08 -2.12 -8.75
C GLN A 61 -8.92 -1.28 -9.72
N HIS A 62 -9.80 -1.90 -10.52
CA HIS A 62 -10.68 -1.15 -11.42
C HIS A 62 -11.70 -0.28 -10.69
N SER A 63 -12.19 -0.72 -9.53
CA SER A 63 -13.06 0.12 -8.69
C SER A 63 -12.31 1.37 -8.20
N PHE A 64 -11.05 1.21 -7.80
CA PHE A 64 -10.21 2.34 -7.42
C PHE A 64 -10.01 3.31 -8.59
N ARG A 65 -9.68 2.83 -9.78
CA ARG A 65 -9.51 3.67 -10.97
C ARG A 65 -10.81 4.38 -11.36
N LEU A 66 -11.94 3.68 -11.37
CA LEU A 66 -13.24 4.29 -11.64
C LEU A 66 -13.61 5.39 -10.65
N LEU A 67 -13.14 5.29 -9.39
CA LEU A 67 -13.39 6.30 -8.37
C LEU A 67 -12.43 7.50 -8.46
N THR A 68 -11.19 7.28 -8.86
CA THR A 68 -10.13 8.29 -8.80
C THR A 68 -9.79 8.91 -10.16
N GLU A 69 -10.00 8.18 -11.27
CA GLU A 69 -9.59 8.60 -12.61
C GLU A 69 -10.78 9.02 -13.48
N PRO A 70 -10.93 10.30 -13.78
CA PRO A 70 -11.99 10.79 -14.68
C PRO A 70 -11.89 10.17 -16.09
N GLY A 71 -10.69 10.00 -16.63
CA GLY A 71 -10.45 9.42 -17.95
C GLY A 71 -10.99 7.98 -18.08
N THR A 72 -10.82 7.17 -17.05
CA THR A 72 -11.37 5.80 -16.98
C THR A 72 -12.91 5.81 -17.06
N ARG A 73 -13.58 6.75 -16.35
CA ARG A 73 -15.05 6.89 -16.41
C ARG A 73 -15.55 7.34 -17.77
N ASP A 74 -14.86 8.27 -18.41
CA ASP A 74 -15.22 8.75 -19.75
C ASP A 74 -15.02 7.66 -20.81
N GLY A 75 -14.01 6.83 -20.66
CA GLY A 75 -13.76 5.68 -21.51
C GLY A 75 -14.91 4.66 -21.55
N LEU A 76 -15.71 4.55 -20.48
CA LEU A 76 -16.87 3.65 -20.45
C LEU A 76 -17.97 4.02 -21.44
N LYS A 77 -18.03 5.28 -21.90
CA LYS A 77 -19.10 5.81 -22.77
C LYS A 77 -18.91 5.48 -24.25
N GLY A 78 -17.72 5.07 -24.67
CA GLY A 78 -17.39 4.84 -26.07
C GLY A 78 -17.78 3.46 -26.60
N LYS A 79 -17.43 3.21 -27.89
CA LYS A 79 -17.64 1.90 -28.53
C LYS A 79 -16.62 0.90 -28.04
N PHE A 80 -17.07 -0.17 -27.37
CA PHE A 80 -16.17 -1.10 -26.68
C PHE A 80 -15.10 -1.71 -27.62
N TRP A 81 -15.50 -2.47 -28.62
CA TRP A 81 -14.55 -3.24 -29.41
C TRP A 81 -13.57 -2.41 -30.24
N PRO A 82 -14.02 -1.38 -30.99
CA PRO A 82 -13.08 -0.57 -31.79
C PRO A 82 -12.09 0.18 -30.91
N GLU A 83 -12.52 0.73 -29.77
CA GLU A 83 -11.67 1.52 -28.89
C GLU A 83 -10.74 0.64 -28.04
N TYR A 84 -11.19 -0.55 -27.66
CA TYR A 84 -10.32 -1.55 -27.02
C TYR A 84 -9.22 -2.00 -28.00
N ALA A 85 -9.57 -2.30 -29.24
CA ALA A 85 -8.60 -2.66 -30.26
C ALA A 85 -7.56 -1.54 -30.50
N LEU A 86 -7.99 -0.27 -30.47
CA LEU A 86 -7.09 0.89 -30.56
C LEU A 86 -6.15 0.98 -29.36
N ALA A 87 -6.67 0.83 -28.13
CA ALA A 87 -5.86 0.87 -26.92
C ALA A 87 -4.78 -0.22 -26.93
N VAL A 88 -5.15 -1.45 -27.26
CA VAL A 88 -4.19 -2.56 -27.41
C VAL A 88 -3.22 -2.33 -28.58
N GLY A 89 -3.71 -1.82 -29.70
CA GLY A 89 -2.89 -1.52 -30.90
C GLY A 89 -1.93 -0.36 -30.72
N ASN A 90 -2.15 0.51 -29.74
CA ASN A 90 -1.28 1.64 -29.42
C ASN A 90 -0.11 1.24 -28.49
N MET A 91 0.19 -0.03 -28.38
CA MET A 91 1.31 -0.52 -27.56
C MET A 91 2.64 -0.25 -28.26
N HIS A 92 3.40 0.71 -27.77
CA HIS A 92 4.74 1.04 -28.27
C HIS A 92 5.53 1.86 -27.24
N GLY A 93 6.84 1.81 -27.35
CA GLY A 93 7.72 2.54 -26.46
C GLY A 93 7.82 1.96 -25.06
N TRP A 94 8.54 2.63 -24.19
CA TRP A 94 8.73 2.20 -22.80
C TRP A 94 7.67 2.78 -21.87
N SER A 95 7.47 4.10 -21.90
CA SER A 95 6.58 4.83 -21.02
C SER A 95 5.13 4.72 -21.49
N ASP A 96 4.22 4.57 -20.54
CA ASP A 96 2.77 4.61 -20.72
C ASP A 96 2.15 5.95 -20.28
N GLY A 97 2.99 6.85 -19.76
CA GLY A 97 2.57 8.17 -19.28
C GLY A 97 2.18 8.22 -17.81
N ASP A 98 2.18 7.11 -17.12
CA ASP A 98 1.88 7.08 -15.70
C ASP A 98 3.01 7.69 -14.86
N PRO A 99 2.69 8.32 -13.71
CA PRO A 99 3.67 8.89 -12.81
C PRO A 99 4.67 7.83 -12.30
N PHE A 100 5.91 8.27 -12.03
CA PHE A 100 6.99 7.40 -11.53
C PHE A 100 6.56 6.47 -10.37
N LEU A 101 5.79 6.98 -9.41
CA LEU A 101 5.35 6.17 -8.27
C LEU A 101 4.36 5.08 -8.67
N VAL A 102 3.53 5.31 -9.67
CA VAL A 102 2.62 4.30 -10.19
C VAL A 102 3.44 3.18 -10.81
N ASN A 103 4.31 3.51 -11.78
CA ASN A 103 5.10 2.52 -12.51
C ASN A 103 6.16 1.80 -11.67
N TYR A 104 6.83 2.50 -10.74
CA TYR A 104 7.99 1.94 -10.02
C TYR A 104 7.72 1.59 -8.55
N VAL A 105 6.52 1.85 -8.02
CA VAL A 105 6.10 1.42 -6.68
C VAL A 105 4.75 0.70 -6.74
N GLY A 106 3.75 1.28 -7.39
CA GLY A 106 2.39 0.74 -7.50
C GLY A 106 2.37 -0.60 -8.24
N HIS A 107 2.88 -0.62 -9.46
CA HIS A 107 2.95 -1.83 -10.29
C HIS A 107 3.86 -2.93 -9.71
N PRO A 108 5.06 -2.66 -9.14
CA PRO A 108 5.80 -3.64 -8.37
C PRO A 108 5.01 -4.24 -7.20
N MET A 109 4.29 -3.42 -6.45
CA MET A 109 3.45 -3.92 -5.37
C MET A 109 2.31 -4.80 -5.91
N GLN A 110 1.67 -4.43 -7.02
CA GLN A 110 0.69 -5.28 -7.73
C GLN A 110 1.29 -6.62 -8.13
N GLY A 111 2.51 -6.63 -8.69
CA GLY A 111 3.25 -7.84 -9.04
C GLY A 111 3.53 -8.73 -7.84
N ALA A 112 3.96 -8.15 -6.72
CA ALA A 112 4.19 -8.89 -5.48
C ALA A 112 2.89 -9.46 -4.90
N VAL A 113 1.78 -8.69 -4.89
CA VAL A 113 0.46 -9.16 -4.43
C VAL A 113 -0.01 -10.33 -5.28
N SER A 114 0.00 -10.21 -6.61
CA SER A 114 -0.41 -11.30 -7.52
C SER A 114 0.49 -12.54 -7.36
N GLY A 115 1.80 -12.35 -7.18
CA GLY A 115 2.72 -13.44 -6.85
C GLY A 115 2.36 -14.15 -5.54
N PHE A 116 2.00 -13.42 -4.50
CA PHE A 116 1.51 -14.02 -3.25
C PHE A 116 0.16 -14.70 -3.40
N LEU A 117 -0.75 -14.21 -4.24
CA LEU A 117 -2.01 -14.91 -4.56
C LEU A 117 -1.72 -16.29 -5.14
N TRP A 118 -0.77 -16.40 -6.08
CA TRP A 118 -0.33 -17.69 -6.58
C TRP A 118 0.25 -18.57 -5.48
N ALA A 119 1.26 -18.08 -4.74
CA ALA A 119 1.95 -18.83 -3.71
C ALA A 119 0.98 -19.35 -2.62
N GLN A 120 -0.04 -18.60 -2.30
CA GLN A 120 -1.08 -18.94 -1.33
C GLN A 120 -2.11 -19.96 -1.85
N ASN A 121 -2.18 -20.19 -3.15
CA ASN A 121 -3.07 -21.17 -3.77
C ASN A 121 -2.33 -22.40 -4.31
N ASP A 122 -0.99 -22.40 -4.34
CA ASP A 122 -0.20 -23.57 -4.71
C ASP A 122 0.08 -24.43 -3.46
N ARG A 123 -0.78 -25.42 -3.25
CA ARG A 123 -0.77 -26.29 -2.06
C ARG A 123 0.53 -27.08 -1.87
N ARG A 124 1.30 -27.25 -2.93
CA ARG A 124 2.60 -27.95 -2.86
C ARG A 124 3.65 -27.20 -2.06
N PHE A 125 3.48 -25.88 -1.91
CA PHE A 125 4.49 -25.00 -1.35
C PHE A 125 4.00 -24.17 -0.15
N TYR A 126 2.87 -24.53 0.47
CA TYR A 126 2.30 -23.77 1.59
C TYR A 126 3.22 -23.54 2.79
N SER A 127 4.09 -24.53 3.07
CA SER A 127 4.99 -24.51 4.22
C SER A 127 6.41 -24.10 3.86
N VAL A 128 6.64 -23.66 2.62
CA VAL A 128 8.00 -23.33 2.16
C VAL A 128 8.38 -21.93 2.62
N ASP A 129 9.36 -21.87 3.51
CA ASP A 129 9.98 -20.62 3.96
C ASP A 129 11.15 -20.22 3.06
N PHE A 130 11.53 -18.93 3.14
CA PHE A 130 12.71 -18.41 2.45
C PHE A 130 13.96 -19.23 2.76
N GLY A 131 14.67 -19.63 1.71
CA GLY A 131 15.91 -20.40 1.82
C GLY A 131 16.54 -20.75 0.49
N LYS A 132 17.74 -21.32 0.55
CA LYS A 132 18.49 -21.75 -0.65
C LYS A 132 18.04 -23.14 -1.18
N ASN A 133 16.80 -23.54 -0.92
CA ASN A 133 16.27 -24.82 -1.32
C ASN A 133 15.48 -24.74 -2.64
N ARG A 134 15.51 -25.82 -3.41
CA ARG A 134 14.81 -25.90 -4.71
C ARG A 134 13.30 -25.66 -4.61
N PRO A 135 12.55 -26.19 -3.62
CA PRO A 135 11.12 -25.94 -3.50
C PRO A 135 10.77 -24.46 -3.33
N TYR A 136 11.58 -23.69 -2.59
CA TYR A 136 11.37 -22.25 -2.44
C TYR A 136 11.46 -21.53 -3.79
N TRP A 137 12.56 -21.74 -4.52
CA TRP A 137 12.76 -21.06 -5.80
C TRP A 137 11.76 -21.50 -6.85
N GLU A 138 11.39 -22.78 -6.88
CA GLU A 138 10.33 -23.28 -7.76
C GLU A 138 9.00 -22.58 -7.47
N SER A 139 8.60 -22.44 -6.20
CA SER A 139 7.42 -21.69 -5.78
C SER A 139 7.45 -20.25 -6.27
N ARG A 140 8.60 -19.56 -6.10
CA ARG A 140 8.71 -18.14 -6.45
C ARG A 140 8.79 -17.88 -7.96
N LEU A 141 9.44 -18.74 -8.72
CA LEU A 141 9.43 -18.68 -10.17
C LEU A 141 8.02 -18.86 -10.75
N ARG A 142 7.23 -19.80 -10.21
CA ARG A 142 5.82 -19.98 -10.59
C ARG A 142 4.99 -18.74 -10.23
N ALA A 143 5.21 -18.16 -9.06
CA ALA A 143 4.56 -16.93 -8.63
C ALA A 143 4.92 -15.75 -9.55
N GLY A 144 6.19 -15.62 -9.95
CA GLY A 144 6.63 -14.60 -10.91
C GLY A 144 6.01 -14.79 -12.31
N ALA A 145 5.93 -16.03 -12.79
CA ALA A 145 5.25 -16.32 -14.05
C ALA A 145 3.75 -15.95 -14.00
N PHE A 146 3.09 -16.23 -12.88
CA PHE A 146 1.70 -15.81 -12.70
C PHE A 146 1.56 -14.30 -12.60
N ALA A 147 2.48 -13.61 -11.91
CA ALA A 147 2.47 -12.14 -11.82
C ALA A 147 2.62 -11.50 -13.21
N PHE A 148 3.43 -12.07 -14.09
CA PHE A 148 3.51 -11.64 -15.49
C PHE A 148 2.18 -11.81 -16.23
N VAL A 149 1.53 -12.96 -16.11
CA VAL A 149 0.21 -13.20 -16.74
C VAL A 149 -0.85 -12.26 -16.18
N TYR A 150 -0.82 -12.02 -14.87
CA TYR A 150 -1.74 -11.10 -14.21
C TYR A 150 -1.52 -9.66 -14.67
N SER A 151 -0.27 -9.21 -14.79
CA SER A 151 0.08 -7.88 -15.33
C SER A 151 -0.42 -7.74 -16.77
N ALA A 152 -0.13 -8.70 -17.64
CA ALA A 152 -0.63 -8.68 -19.00
C ALA A 152 -2.17 -8.63 -19.08
N GLN A 153 -2.85 -9.38 -18.21
CA GLN A 153 -4.32 -9.32 -18.09
C GLN A 153 -4.79 -7.95 -17.63
N PHE A 154 -4.10 -7.31 -16.69
CA PHE A 154 -4.46 -6.01 -16.16
C PHE A 154 -4.29 -4.90 -17.22
N GLU A 155 -3.22 -4.94 -18.00
CA GLU A 155 -2.91 -3.93 -19.03
C GLU A 155 -3.80 -4.09 -20.28
N ILE A 156 -3.82 -5.28 -20.88
CA ILE A 156 -4.39 -5.49 -22.20
C ILE A 156 -5.41 -6.64 -22.28
N GLY A 157 -5.74 -7.30 -21.19
CA GLY A 157 -6.72 -8.39 -21.18
C GLY A 157 -8.17 -7.93 -21.38
N PRO A 158 -9.13 -8.88 -21.39
CA PRO A 158 -10.55 -8.56 -21.58
C PRO A 158 -11.16 -7.66 -20.50
N LEU A 159 -10.64 -7.72 -19.28
CA LEU A 159 -11.00 -6.84 -18.15
C LEU A 159 -9.74 -6.09 -17.72
N SER A 160 -9.32 -5.12 -18.51
CA SER A 160 -8.05 -4.43 -18.39
C SER A 160 -8.21 -2.92 -18.45
N GLU A 161 -7.11 -2.20 -18.28
CA GLU A 161 -7.03 -0.78 -18.54
C GLU A 161 -7.43 -0.43 -19.97
N ALA A 162 -6.90 -1.19 -20.91
CA ALA A 162 -7.22 -1.00 -22.32
C ALA A 162 -8.72 -1.25 -22.63
N SER A 163 -9.38 -2.19 -21.95
CA SER A 163 -10.76 -2.55 -22.23
C SER A 163 -11.79 -1.70 -21.48
N ILE A 164 -11.57 -1.44 -20.19
CA ILE A 164 -12.52 -0.75 -19.31
C ILE A 164 -12.44 0.77 -19.50
N GLY A 165 -11.28 1.34 -19.29
CA GLY A 165 -11.04 2.78 -19.40
C GLY A 165 -10.69 3.22 -20.81
N LYS A 166 -10.33 2.24 -21.69
CA LYS A 166 -9.77 2.50 -23.02
C LYS A 166 -8.63 3.52 -22.94
N VAL A 167 -7.91 3.43 -21.86
CA VAL A 167 -6.76 4.28 -21.55
C VAL A 167 -5.70 4.01 -22.59
N GLN A 168 -4.85 4.98 -22.85
CA GLN A 168 -3.76 4.92 -23.83
C GLN A 168 -4.20 4.60 -25.28
N ARG A 169 -5.49 4.67 -25.60
CA ARG A 169 -5.97 4.45 -26.99
C ARG A 169 -5.41 5.46 -28.00
N PHE A 170 -5.01 6.64 -27.52
CA PHE A 170 -4.40 7.69 -28.32
C PHE A 170 -3.02 8.07 -27.80
N TYR A 171 -2.97 8.70 -26.63
CA TYR A 171 -1.75 9.12 -25.96
C TYR A 171 -2.04 9.37 -24.46
N PRO A 172 -1.12 9.03 -23.56
CA PRO A 172 0.12 8.32 -23.81
C PRO A 172 -0.10 6.92 -24.39
N SER A 173 0.93 6.33 -25.01
CA SER A 173 0.86 4.97 -25.54
C SER A 173 0.73 3.95 -24.41
N GLN A 174 0.20 2.76 -24.73
CA GLN A 174 0.35 1.59 -23.88
C GLN A 174 1.82 1.17 -23.92
N GLY A 175 2.61 1.59 -22.92
CA GLY A 175 4.04 1.30 -22.85
C GLY A 175 4.36 -0.12 -22.37
N PHE A 176 5.62 -0.53 -22.55
CA PHE A 176 6.08 -1.85 -22.07
C PHE A 176 6.55 -1.83 -20.63
N VAL A 177 6.57 -0.66 -19.95
CA VAL A 177 7.11 -0.52 -18.61
C VAL A 177 6.47 -1.51 -17.63
N ASP A 178 5.14 -1.63 -17.63
CA ASP A 178 4.43 -2.45 -16.68
C ASP A 178 4.51 -3.94 -16.96
N PHE A 179 4.69 -4.32 -18.23
CA PHE A 179 4.96 -5.72 -18.57
C PHE A 179 6.32 -6.20 -18.06
N VAL A 180 7.25 -5.29 -17.81
CA VAL A 180 8.59 -5.61 -17.31
C VAL A 180 8.70 -5.35 -15.82
N ILE A 181 8.33 -4.15 -15.37
CA ILE A 181 8.52 -3.71 -13.99
C ILE A 181 7.60 -4.47 -13.03
N THR A 182 6.34 -4.65 -13.37
CA THR A 182 5.37 -5.35 -12.49
C THR A 182 5.85 -6.77 -12.14
N PRO A 183 6.20 -7.66 -13.08
CA PRO A 183 6.65 -8.98 -12.71
C PRO A 183 8.08 -9.04 -12.15
N THR A 184 9.01 -8.23 -12.67
CA THR A 184 10.42 -8.33 -12.27
C THR A 184 10.69 -7.66 -10.92
N VAL A 185 10.34 -6.38 -10.78
CA VAL A 185 10.50 -5.65 -9.53
C VAL A 185 9.48 -6.13 -8.49
N GLY A 186 8.28 -6.54 -8.91
CA GLY A 186 7.29 -7.16 -8.04
C GLY A 186 7.78 -8.49 -7.47
N MET A 187 8.47 -9.31 -8.26
CA MET A 187 9.11 -10.52 -7.75
C MET A 187 10.24 -10.20 -6.76
N ALA A 188 11.08 -9.20 -7.07
CA ALA A 188 12.11 -8.73 -6.13
C ALA A 188 11.50 -8.21 -4.82
N TRP A 189 10.38 -7.50 -4.88
CA TRP A 189 9.61 -7.08 -3.70
C TRP A 189 9.11 -8.27 -2.88
N MET A 190 8.50 -9.27 -3.54
CA MET A 190 8.03 -10.49 -2.91
C MET A 190 9.18 -11.24 -2.20
N LEU A 191 10.33 -11.36 -2.85
CA LEU A 191 11.54 -11.95 -2.24
C LEU A 191 12.03 -11.12 -1.06
N GLY A 192 12.00 -9.79 -1.16
CA GLY A 192 12.33 -8.88 -0.06
C GLY A 192 11.43 -9.08 1.16
N GLU A 193 10.11 -9.22 0.95
CA GLU A 193 9.17 -9.53 2.04
C GLU A 193 9.44 -10.91 2.66
N ASP A 194 9.82 -11.91 1.87
CA ASP A 194 10.20 -13.23 2.39
C ASP A 194 11.48 -13.18 3.23
N VAL A 195 12.47 -12.40 2.80
CA VAL A 195 13.72 -12.14 3.56
C VAL A 195 13.40 -11.44 4.88
N ILE A 196 12.59 -10.38 4.82
CA ILE A 196 12.15 -9.63 6.01
C ILE A 196 11.36 -10.57 6.94
N ASP A 197 10.48 -11.40 6.40
CA ASP A 197 9.72 -12.36 7.20
C ASP A 197 10.63 -13.36 7.93
N ARG A 198 11.65 -13.87 7.24
CA ARG A 198 12.59 -14.87 7.80
C ARG A 198 13.55 -14.28 8.81
N TYR A 199 14.17 -13.14 8.50
CA TYR A 199 15.30 -12.62 9.27
C TYR A 199 14.95 -11.48 10.22
N VAL A 200 13.79 -10.85 10.05
CA VAL A 200 13.34 -9.73 10.89
C VAL A 200 12.08 -10.13 11.67
N ILE A 201 11.00 -10.50 10.97
CA ILE A 201 9.71 -10.74 11.63
C ILE A 201 9.78 -11.95 12.55
N MET A 202 10.25 -13.10 12.07
CA MET A 202 10.32 -14.34 12.88
C MET A 202 11.15 -14.15 14.17
N PRO A 203 12.37 -13.60 14.13
CA PRO A 203 13.15 -13.39 15.35
C PRO A 203 12.50 -12.36 16.31
N LEU A 204 11.87 -11.32 15.79
CA LEU A 204 11.18 -10.34 16.63
C LEU A 204 9.91 -10.92 17.25
N GLU A 205 9.14 -11.69 16.51
CA GLU A 205 7.96 -12.40 17.05
C GLU A 205 8.29 -13.32 18.22
N ALA A 206 9.44 -13.99 18.17
CA ALA A 206 9.89 -14.83 19.27
C ALA A 206 10.12 -14.06 20.58
N ARG A 207 10.38 -12.76 20.48
CA ARG A 207 10.64 -11.87 21.62
C ARG A 207 9.41 -11.07 22.06
N ILE A 208 8.38 -10.97 21.23
CA ILE A 208 7.17 -10.18 21.47
C ILE A 208 6.09 -11.08 22.07
N ALA A 209 5.63 -10.77 23.27
CA ALA A 209 4.55 -11.53 23.94
C ALA A 209 3.15 -11.16 23.39
N SER A 210 2.96 -9.92 22.94
CA SER A 210 1.65 -9.42 22.49
C SER A 210 1.26 -9.93 21.10
N GLY A 211 0.11 -10.59 20.98
CA GLY A 211 -0.47 -11.00 19.69
C GLY A 211 -0.75 -9.82 18.77
N ASN A 212 -1.19 -8.69 19.31
CA ASN A 212 -1.45 -7.48 18.52
C ASN A 212 -0.15 -6.92 17.90
N ALA A 213 0.94 -6.89 18.68
CA ALA A 213 2.23 -6.43 18.18
C ALA A 213 2.78 -7.35 17.09
N ARG A 214 2.64 -8.66 17.24
CA ARG A 214 2.99 -9.64 16.19
C ARG A 214 2.16 -9.44 14.92
N ALA A 215 0.84 -9.20 15.08
CA ALA A 215 -0.04 -8.93 13.96
C ALA A 215 0.41 -7.70 13.16
N LEU A 216 0.74 -6.63 13.86
CA LEU A 216 1.23 -5.39 13.27
C LEU A 216 2.58 -5.55 12.59
N LEU A 217 3.49 -6.28 13.21
CA LEU A 217 4.79 -6.59 12.64
C LEU A 217 4.63 -7.34 11.31
N ARG A 218 3.80 -8.39 11.28
CA ARG A 218 3.52 -9.15 10.06
C ARG A 218 2.82 -8.33 8.98
N GLY A 219 1.80 -7.56 9.34
CA GLY A 219 1.03 -6.74 8.40
C GLY A 219 1.80 -5.55 7.87
N GLY A 220 2.53 -4.85 8.74
CA GLY A 220 3.25 -3.62 8.39
C GLY A 220 4.54 -3.85 7.60
N LEU A 221 5.29 -4.91 7.92
CA LEU A 221 6.55 -5.21 7.22
C LEU A 221 6.38 -6.10 5.99
N ASN A 222 5.21 -6.68 5.77
CA ASN A 222 4.90 -7.47 4.58
C ASN A 222 3.60 -6.97 3.93
N PRO A 223 3.57 -5.75 3.39
CA PRO A 223 2.34 -5.14 2.88
C PRO A 223 1.74 -5.89 1.68
N ALA A 224 2.52 -6.38 0.73
CA ALA A 224 2.00 -7.12 -0.41
C ALA A 224 1.38 -8.45 0.01
N ARG A 225 2.01 -9.17 0.92
CA ARG A 225 1.43 -10.39 1.51
C ARG A 225 0.18 -10.10 2.33
N ALA A 226 0.15 -8.99 3.07
CA ALA A 226 -1.02 -8.56 3.82
C ALA A 226 -2.21 -8.27 2.90
N PHE A 227 -1.97 -7.64 1.76
CA PHE A 227 -2.96 -7.42 0.71
C PHE A 227 -3.47 -8.73 0.12
N ALA A 228 -2.57 -9.64 -0.25
CA ALA A 228 -2.94 -10.95 -0.77
C ALA A 228 -3.80 -11.75 0.25
N ASN A 229 -3.50 -11.65 1.55
CA ASN A 229 -4.34 -12.22 2.59
C ASN A 229 -5.75 -11.61 2.62
N ALA A 230 -5.87 -10.28 2.48
CA ALA A 230 -7.18 -9.62 2.42
C ALA A 230 -8.00 -10.09 1.21
N MET A 231 -7.37 -10.33 0.05
CA MET A 231 -8.06 -10.84 -1.15
C MET A 231 -8.65 -12.25 -0.94
N ARG A 232 -8.09 -13.05 -0.05
CA ARG A 232 -8.67 -14.34 0.35
C ARG A 232 -9.51 -14.28 1.62
N LEU A 233 -9.92 -13.08 2.03
CA LEU A 233 -10.75 -12.80 3.21
C LEU A 233 -10.13 -13.32 4.51
N LYS A 234 -8.80 -13.30 4.60
CA LYS A 234 -8.05 -13.62 5.82
C LYS A 234 -7.42 -12.36 6.42
N ALA A 235 -7.09 -12.45 7.69
CA ALA A 235 -6.44 -11.34 8.37
C ALA A 235 -5.08 -11.00 7.69
N PRO A 236 -4.72 -9.71 7.59
CA PRO A 236 -3.48 -9.27 6.94
C PRO A 236 -2.21 -9.97 7.47
N TRP A 237 -2.20 -10.29 8.74
CA TRP A 237 -1.09 -10.95 9.43
C TRP A 237 -1.11 -12.49 9.36
N TYR A 238 -2.08 -13.10 8.67
CA TYR A 238 -2.19 -14.54 8.56
C TYR A 238 -0.96 -15.16 7.89
N ARG A 239 -0.54 -16.34 8.35
CA ARG A 239 0.51 -17.17 7.76
C ARG A 239 0.05 -18.61 7.72
N ASP A 240 0.17 -19.26 6.56
CA ASP A 240 -0.25 -20.65 6.37
C ASP A 240 0.65 -21.63 7.13
N ASN A 241 1.92 -21.26 7.33
CA ASN A 241 2.94 -22.08 7.95
C ASN A 241 3.20 -21.75 9.43
N ARG A 242 2.39 -20.89 10.04
CA ARG A 242 2.57 -20.48 11.45
C ARG A 242 1.24 -20.46 12.20
N PRO A 243 1.27 -20.67 13.54
CA PRO A 243 0.08 -20.63 14.36
C PRO A 243 -0.68 -19.30 14.22
N TRP A 244 -1.99 -19.38 14.30
CA TRP A 244 -2.86 -18.22 14.38
C TRP A 244 -2.58 -17.42 15.66
N LEU A 245 -2.36 -16.11 15.56
CA LEU A 245 -1.90 -15.28 16.68
C LEU A 245 -2.90 -15.17 17.83
N TYR A 246 -4.18 -15.36 17.55
CA TYR A 246 -5.27 -15.19 18.54
C TYR A 246 -5.86 -16.51 19.03
N GLN A 247 -5.65 -17.63 18.35
CA GLN A 247 -6.12 -18.94 18.82
C GLN A 247 -5.27 -19.51 19.94
N SER A 248 -4.06 -19.05 20.07
CA SER A 248 -3.18 -19.45 21.16
C SER A 248 -3.35 -18.51 22.36
N GLY A 249 -4.54 -18.37 22.90
CA GLY A 249 -4.81 -17.57 24.09
C GLY A 249 -3.97 -17.89 25.33
N ARG A 250 -3.02 -18.81 25.23
CA ARG A 250 -2.07 -19.18 26.30
C ARG A 250 -0.81 -19.91 25.84
N GLN A 251 -0.55 -20.09 24.57
CA GLN A 251 0.77 -20.58 24.19
C GLN A 251 1.72 -19.42 24.09
N THR A 252 2.16 -19.04 25.25
CA THR A 252 3.46 -18.51 25.48
C THR A 252 4.49 -19.50 24.90
N PHE A 253 4.91 -19.32 23.66
CA PHE A 253 6.29 -19.51 23.35
C PHE A 253 6.99 -18.43 24.18
N ARG A 254 7.29 -18.77 25.42
CA ARG A 254 8.30 -18.10 26.21
C ARG A 254 9.62 -18.79 25.84
N PRO A 255 10.43 -18.24 24.95
CA PRO A 255 11.84 -18.36 25.15
C PRO A 255 12.01 -17.68 26.49
N THR A 256 12.54 -18.37 27.47
CA THR A 256 13.03 -17.79 28.72
C THR A 256 13.84 -16.57 28.30
N PRO A 257 13.46 -15.32 28.65
CA PRO A 257 14.29 -14.19 28.33
C PRO A 257 15.64 -14.48 28.97
N PRO A 258 16.76 -14.27 28.26
CA PRO A 258 18.03 -14.25 28.95
C PRO A 258 17.85 -13.23 30.07
N ALA A 259 18.37 -13.57 31.27
CA ALA A 259 18.18 -12.84 32.52
C ALA A 259 18.86 -11.46 32.52
N HIS A 260 18.80 -10.74 31.41
CA HIS A 260 19.06 -9.31 31.35
C HIS A 260 17.71 -8.65 31.62
N THR A 261 17.56 -8.18 32.84
CA THR A 261 16.54 -7.23 33.26
C THR A 261 16.45 -6.12 32.22
N ILE A 262 15.51 -6.27 31.29
CA ILE A 262 15.06 -5.14 30.48
C ILE A 262 14.57 -4.11 31.50
N PRO A 263 15.13 -2.89 31.53
CA PRO A 263 14.64 -1.86 32.45
C PRO A 263 13.12 -1.83 32.33
N LYS A 264 12.39 -1.79 33.45
CA LYS A 264 10.95 -1.60 33.47
C LYS A 264 10.64 -0.30 32.73
N GLU A 265 10.55 -0.35 31.43
CA GLU A 265 10.20 0.81 30.64
C GLU A 265 8.80 1.25 31.04
N ASN A 266 8.64 2.55 31.19
CA ASN A 266 7.34 3.14 31.48
C ASN A 266 6.35 2.68 30.38
N PRO A 267 5.33 1.82 30.69
CA PRO A 267 4.43 1.26 29.69
C PRO A 267 3.59 2.31 28.96
N SER A 268 3.66 3.57 29.38
CA SER A 268 3.01 4.69 28.73
C SER A 268 3.75 5.23 27.51
N VAL A 269 5.00 4.82 27.29
CA VAL A 269 5.87 5.41 26.24
C VAL A 269 6.30 4.33 25.24
N ALA A 270 5.89 4.47 23.98
CA ALA A 270 6.25 3.54 22.93
C ALA A 270 7.68 3.76 22.44
N GLN A 271 8.37 2.68 22.08
CA GLN A 271 9.69 2.75 21.43
C GLN A 271 9.57 3.16 19.97
N PHE A 272 8.55 2.64 19.31
CA PHE A 272 8.25 2.95 17.92
C PHE A 272 6.75 3.19 17.75
N GLU A 273 6.40 4.15 16.90
CA GLU A 273 5.02 4.44 16.53
C GLU A 273 4.88 4.42 15.01
N LEU A 274 3.87 3.73 14.52
CA LEU A 274 3.43 3.78 13.13
C LEU A 274 2.07 4.44 13.07
N ASP A 275 1.89 5.37 12.16
CA ASP A 275 0.67 6.13 12.01
C ASP A 275 0.17 6.06 10.57
N VAL A 276 -1.13 5.98 10.43
CA VAL A 276 -1.83 6.17 9.16
C VAL A 276 -2.89 7.23 9.35
N ALA A 277 -2.85 8.25 8.54
CA ALA A 277 -3.72 9.41 8.68
C ALA A 277 -4.33 9.84 7.35
N MET A 278 -5.55 10.35 7.42
CA MET A 278 -6.11 11.19 6.37
C MET A 278 -5.51 12.58 6.47
N ARG A 279 -5.31 13.19 5.32
CA ARG A 279 -4.69 14.50 5.17
C ARG A 279 -5.60 15.40 4.34
N THR A 280 -5.72 16.65 4.78
CA THR A 280 -6.35 17.72 4.01
C THR A 280 -5.46 18.96 4.10
N ASP A 281 -5.04 19.50 2.96
CA ASP A 281 -4.26 20.71 2.87
C ASP A 281 -5.12 21.83 2.28
N TYR A 282 -5.05 22.97 2.87
CA TYR A 282 -5.60 24.23 2.33
C TYR A 282 -4.45 25.14 1.90
N PHE A 283 -4.39 25.48 0.61
CA PHE A 283 -3.35 26.37 0.09
C PHE A 283 -3.74 27.83 0.26
N ILE A 284 -2.96 28.55 1.05
CA ILE A 284 -3.27 29.93 1.45
C ILE A 284 -3.32 30.87 0.25
N ARG A 285 -2.50 30.63 -0.78
CA ARG A 285 -2.43 31.41 -2.02
C ARG A 285 -2.83 30.60 -3.26
N GLY A 286 -3.43 29.44 -3.07
CA GLY A 286 -3.81 28.51 -4.14
C GLY A 286 -5.16 28.81 -4.80
N ASN A 287 -5.71 30.02 -4.66
CA ASN A 287 -7.01 30.41 -5.24
C ASN A 287 -8.16 29.45 -4.86
N GLY A 288 -8.21 29.05 -3.58
CA GLY A 288 -9.22 28.13 -3.07
C GLY A 288 -8.95 26.66 -3.37
N ALA A 289 -7.75 26.28 -3.82
CA ALA A 289 -7.37 24.90 -4.01
C ALA A 289 -7.19 24.17 -2.67
N TRP A 290 -7.62 22.94 -2.65
CA TRP A 290 -7.44 21.98 -1.55
C TRP A 290 -6.70 20.77 -2.05
N CYS A 291 -6.07 20.03 -1.12
CA CYS A 291 -5.51 18.73 -1.42
C CYS A 291 -6.01 17.73 -0.40
N ILE A 292 -6.63 16.66 -0.85
CA ILE A 292 -7.20 15.63 0.02
C ILE A 292 -6.52 14.29 -0.27
N GLY A 293 -6.03 13.64 0.78
CA GLY A 293 -5.33 12.39 0.62
C GLY A 293 -5.02 11.68 1.93
N ALA A 294 -3.94 10.95 1.95
CA ALA A 294 -3.52 10.17 3.11
C ALA A 294 -1.99 10.12 3.22
N GLY A 295 -1.53 9.69 4.39
CA GLY A 295 -0.11 9.49 4.63
C GLY A 295 0.14 8.51 5.76
N GLY A 296 1.40 8.15 5.90
CA GLY A 296 1.89 7.34 6.99
C GLY A 296 3.10 7.97 7.65
N THR A 297 3.20 7.85 8.96
CA THR A 297 4.39 8.29 9.69
C THR A 297 4.99 7.15 10.51
N GLY A 298 6.33 7.09 10.53
CA GLY A 298 7.07 6.24 11.44
C GLY A 298 7.83 7.12 12.43
N SER A 299 7.70 6.86 13.74
CA SER A 299 8.42 7.61 14.76
C SER A 299 9.24 6.68 15.65
N TYR A 300 10.51 7.00 15.85
CA TYR A 300 11.41 6.29 16.74
C TYR A 300 11.78 7.14 17.93
N ARG A 301 11.68 6.59 19.15
CA ARG A 301 11.91 7.30 20.38
C ARG A 301 13.40 7.50 20.67
N LEU A 302 13.77 8.75 20.94
CA LEU A 302 15.10 9.15 21.38
C LEU A 302 15.16 9.36 22.90
N SER A 303 14.08 9.87 23.51
CA SER A 303 13.97 10.12 24.95
C SER A 303 12.52 10.02 25.42
N ALA A 304 12.23 10.28 26.68
CA ALA A 304 10.88 10.23 27.25
C ALA A 304 9.86 11.09 26.47
N SER A 305 10.27 12.21 25.89
CA SER A 305 9.39 13.15 25.20
C SER A 305 9.77 13.39 23.75
N TRP A 306 10.96 13.00 23.28
CA TRP A 306 11.44 13.28 21.96
C TRP A 306 11.51 12.02 21.10
N GLN A 307 11.05 12.16 19.87
CA GLN A 307 11.07 11.14 18.83
C GLN A 307 11.69 11.72 17.57
N TRP A 308 12.25 10.89 16.73
CA TRP A 308 12.56 11.19 15.35
C TRP A 308 11.48 10.62 14.48
N MET A 309 10.88 11.44 13.60
CA MET A 309 9.74 11.06 12.79
C MET A 309 10.06 11.17 11.30
N GLY A 310 9.62 10.20 10.53
CA GLY A 310 9.52 10.27 9.08
C GLY A 310 8.06 10.29 8.65
N ASP A 311 7.71 11.14 7.69
CA ASP A 311 6.36 11.30 7.12
C ASP A 311 6.42 11.08 5.61
N ILE A 312 5.55 10.24 5.11
CA ILE A 312 5.31 10.05 3.68
C ILE A 312 3.83 10.25 3.44
N SER A 313 3.49 11.25 2.66
CA SER A 313 2.08 11.59 2.45
C SER A 313 1.83 12.11 1.05
N GLY A 314 0.68 11.74 0.49
CA GLY A 314 0.22 12.17 -0.81
C GLY A 314 -1.22 12.66 -0.77
N CYS A 315 -1.56 13.57 -1.67
CA CYS A 315 -2.93 14.07 -1.80
C CYS A 315 -3.23 14.53 -3.22
N ASN A 316 -4.51 14.44 -3.61
CA ASN A 316 -5.02 14.91 -4.88
C ASN A 316 -5.53 16.34 -4.76
N LEU A 317 -5.18 17.18 -5.73
CA LEU A 317 -5.60 18.58 -5.80
C LEU A 317 -7.10 18.69 -6.15
N MET A 318 -7.81 19.47 -5.38
CA MET A 318 -9.22 19.78 -5.55
C MET A 318 -9.38 21.29 -5.71
N GLY A 319 -10.48 21.73 -6.35
CA GLY A 319 -10.73 23.17 -6.56
C GLY A 319 -9.83 23.80 -7.62
N VAL A 320 -9.12 23.00 -8.41
CA VAL A 320 -8.43 23.44 -9.63
C VAL A 320 -9.43 23.63 -10.77
N ALA A 321 -8.99 24.14 -11.92
CA ALA A 321 -9.88 24.34 -13.08
C ALA A 321 -10.47 22.98 -13.53
N LYS A 322 -11.64 23.02 -14.20
CA LYS A 322 -12.34 21.79 -14.63
C LYS A 322 -11.52 20.88 -15.53
N ASN A 323 -10.58 21.46 -16.28
CA ASN A 323 -9.67 20.74 -17.17
C ASN A 323 -8.30 20.49 -16.51
N GLN A 324 -8.20 20.62 -15.21
CA GLN A 324 -6.96 20.38 -14.46
C GLN A 324 -7.17 19.32 -13.40
N SER A 325 -6.16 18.48 -13.23
CA SER A 325 -6.00 17.54 -12.12
C SER A 325 -4.54 17.56 -11.66
N GLY A 326 -4.27 17.02 -10.50
CA GLY A 326 -2.90 16.93 -10.03
C GLY A 326 -2.80 16.33 -8.65
N ASP A 327 -1.57 16.13 -8.22
CA ASP A 327 -1.25 15.54 -6.94
C ASP A 327 -0.06 16.23 -6.28
N LEU A 328 0.06 16.00 -5.00
CA LEU A 328 1.18 16.43 -4.18
C LEU A 328 1.71 15.24 -3.38
N LEU A 329 2.98 14.93 -3.54
CA LEU A 329 3.67 13.92 -2.76
C LEU A 329 4.72 14.59 -1.89
N THR A 330 4.79 14.20 -0.61
CA THR A 330 5.65 14.83 0.38
C THR A 330 6.40 13.76 1.18
N PHE A 331 7.71 13.98 1.37
CA PHE A 331 8.60 13.15 2.18
C PHE A 331 9.33 14.05 3.17
N LEU A 332 9.00 13.93 4.45
CA LEU A 332 9.59 14.78 5.48
C LEU A 332 10.18 13.94 6.61
N VAL A 333 11.22 14.47 7.26
CA VAL A 333 11.80 13.89 8.46
C VAL A 333 12.07 14.98 9.48
N GLY A 334 12.10 14.64 10.76
CA GLY A 334 12.47 15.59 11.80
C GLY A 334 12.04 15.22 13.19
N PRO A 335 12.30 16.09 14.18
CA PRO A 335 11.95 15.87 15.57
C PRO A 335 10.46 16.05 15.83
N LYS A 336 9.91 15.15 16.63
CA LYS A 336 8.58 15.20 17.21
C LYS A 336 8.69 15.19 18.73
N TRP A 337 8.08 16.14 19.38
CA TRP A 337 7.89 16.16 20.81
C TRP A 337 6.51 15.61 21.16
N THR A 338 6.43 14.78 22.18
CA THR A 338 5.17 14.26 22.72
C THR A 338 5.19 14.36 24.24
N SER A 339 4.10 14.83 24.82
CA SER A 339 3.99 14.94 26.28
C SER A 339 4.20 13.60 26.97
N SER A 340 5.09 13.58 27.94
CA SER A 340 5.37 12.41 28.80
C SER A 340 4.38 12.23 29.95
N ARG A 341 3.38 13.12 30.11
CA ARG A 341 2.39 13.03 31.19
C ARG A 341 1.58 11.74 31.11
N THR A 342 1.31 11.15 32.24
CA THR A 342 0.44 9.97 32.39
C THR A 342 -1.02 10.39 32.21
N GLY A 343 -1.56 10.27 31.01
CA GLY A 343 -2.95 10.62 30.73
C GLY A 343 -3.38 10.05 29.41
N ARG A 344 -4.68 10.05 29.12
CA ARG A 344 -5.19 9.62 27.82
C ARG A 344 -4.87 10.63 26.72
N TRP A 345 -4.79 11.90 27.05
CA TRP A 345 -4.53 12.98 26.12
C TRP A 345 -3.04 13.21 25.96
N ARG A 346 -2.57 13.19 24.72
CA ARG A 346 -1.16 13.30 24.34
C ARG A 346 -0.94 14.47 23.38
N PRO A 347 -0.78 15.69 23.89
CA PRO A 347 -0.35 16.79 23.04
C PRO A 347 1.04 16.52 22.47
N ASN A 348 1.20 16.88 21.21
CA ASN A 348 2.46 16.71 20.48
C ASN A 348 2.74 17.94 19.62
N ALA A 349 4.01 18.13 19.27
CA ALA A 349 4.47 19.13 18.34
C ALA A 349 5.61 18.56 17.51
N GLN A 350 5.74 19.00 16.25
CA GLN A 350 6.81 18.55 15.37
C GLN A 350 7.32 19.65 14.46
N PHE A 351 8.55 19.46 14.04
CA PHE A 351 9.19 20.24 13.01
C PHE A 351 9.86 19.28 12.03
N LEU A 352 9.42 19.33 10.78
CA LEU A 352 9.83 18.40 9.75
C LEU A 352 10.42 19.15 8.55
N PHE A 353 11.38 18.52 7.88
CA PHE A 353 12.01 19.04 6.67
C PHE A 353 12.24 17.92 5.67
N GLY A 354 12.26 18.25 4.40
CA GLY A 354 12.46 17.26 3.33
C GLY A 354 12.07 17.76 1.96
N GLY A 355 11.41 16.93 1.17
CA GLY A 355 11.04 17.22 -0.20
C GLY A 355 9.55 17.09 -0.46
N THR A 356 9.08 17.82 -1.44
CA THR A 356 7.75 17.67 -2.02
C THR A 356 7.84 17.69 -3.53
N LYS A 357 7.03 16.85 -4.18
CA LYS A 357 6.81 16.84 -5.63
C LYS A 357 5.36 17.22 -5.86
N ALA A 358 5.13 18.20 -6.73
CA ALA A 358 3.81 18.59 -7.19
C ALA A 358 3.69 18.25 -8.68
N THR A 359 2.57 17.67 -9.05
CA THR A 359 2.21 17.35 -10.44
C THR A 359 0.92 18.07 -10.76
N LEU A 360 0.84 18.74 -11.90
CA LEU A 360 -0.36 19.36 -12.41
C LEU A 360 -0.57 18.98 -13.88
N GLU A 361 -1.63 18.29 -14.15
CA GLU A 361 -2.08 17.94 -15.48
C GLU A 361 -3.12 18.94 -15.98
N THR A 362 -2.97 19.36 -17.21
CA THR A 362 -3.94 20.23 -17.87
C THR A 362 -4.43 19.54 -19.13
N GLU A 363 -5.74 19.34 -19.25
CA GLU A 363 -6.39 18.74 -20.39
C GLU A 363 -6.76 19.78 -21.44
N ASP A 364 -6.34 19.53 -22.68
CA ASP A 364 -6.89 20.24 -23.85
C ASP A 364 -8.18 19.53 -24.29
N SER A 365 -9.30 20.06 -23.85
CA SER A 365 -10.62 19.44 -24.10
C SER A 365 -11.01 19.48 -25.58
N ALA A 366 -10.52 20.46 -26.35
CA ALA A 366 -10.79 20.55 -27.79
C ALA A 366 -10.02 19.45 -28.55
N LEU A 367 -8.74 19.27 -28.22
CA LEU A 367 -7.91 18.21 -28.79
C LEU A 367 -8.44 16.83 -28.38
N LYS A 368 -8.81 16.63 -27.11
CA LYS A 368 -9.43 15.40 -26.62
C LYS A 368 -10.70 15.04 -27.42
N GLN A 369 -11.57 16.03 -27.65
CA GLN A 369 -12.79 15.82 -28.42
C GLN A 369 -12.50 15.55 -29.90
N ALA A 370 -11.52 16.22 -30.49
CA ALA A 370 -11.08 15.98 -31.86
C ALA A 370 -10.54 14.55 -32.02
N LEU A 371 -9.70 14.09 -31.09
CA LEU A 371 -9.16 12.72 -31.06
C LEU A 371 -10.28 11.68 -30.85
N ALA A 372 -11.25 11.96 -29.98
CA ALA A 372 -12.38 11.06 -29.75
C ALA A 372 -13.29 10.89 -30.99
N ASN A 373 -13.37 11.93 -31.83
CA ASN A 373 -14.16 11.93 -33.07
C ASN A 373 -13.33 11.47 -34.29
N ALA A 374 -12.03 11.32 -34.17
CA ALA A 374 -11.18 10.86 -35.26
C ALA A 374 -11.56 9.44 -35.68
N PRO A 375 -11.53 9.13 -37.01
CA PRO A 375 -11.75 7.77 -37.46
C PRO A 375 -10.69 6.84 -36.88
N ALA A 376 -11.12 5.65 -36.46
CA ALA A 376 -10.23 4.62 -35.95
C ALA A 376 -9.15 4.28 -36.99
N ARG A 377 -7.90 4.60 -36.68
CA ARG A 377 -6.75 4.27 -37.53
C ARG A 377 -5.82 3.34 -36.74
N PRO A 378 -5.18 2.35 -37.42
CA PRO A 378 -4.17 1.55 -36.78
C PRO A 378 -3.04 2.45 -36.22
N ALA A 379 -2.59 2.21 -35.02
CA ALA A 379 -1.51 2.98 -34.38
C ALA A 379 -0.24 3.05 -35.25
N SER A 380 0.03 2.00 -36.03
CA SER A 380 1.13 1.92 -36.97
C SER A 380 1.06 2.93 -38.14
N SER A 381 -0.10 3.53 -38.40
CA SER A 381 -0.30 4.52 -39.50
C SER A 381 -0.14 5.98 -39.02
N ILE A 382 0.09 6.21 -37.74
CA ILE A 382 0.17 7.54 -37.15
C ILE A 382 1.54 7.67 -36.47
N PRO A 383 2.42 8.56 -36.99
CA PRO A 383 3.79 8.68 -36.43
C PRO A 383 3.82 9.03 -34.95
N GLU A 384 2.96 9.92 -34.51
CA GLU A 384 2.74 10.29 -33.09
C GLU A 384 1.37 10.92 -32.94
N TRP A 385 0.59 10.43 -31.95
CA TRP A 385 -0.63 11.10 -31.55
C TRP A 385 -0.28 12.29 -30.65
N PRO A 386 -0.83 13.50 -30.91
CA PRO A 386 -0.59 14.62 -30.01
C PRO A 386 -1.24 14.34 -28.63
N SER A 387 -0.49 14.60 -27.57
CA SER A 387 -1.03 14.50 -26.22
C SER A 387 -2.05 15.61 -25.96
N TYR A 388 -3.26 15.23 -25.54
CA TYR A 388 -4.23 16.18 -25.03
C TYR A 388 -3.98 16.52 -23.54
N LEU A 389 -3.00 15.90 -22.91
CA LEU A 389 -2.58 16.20 -21.56
C LEU A 389 -1.25 16.94 -21.57
N THR A 390 -1.18 18.05 -20.89
CA THR A 390 0.05 18.77 -20.60
C THR A 390 0.40 18.56 -19.14
N LEU A 391 1.51 17.88 -18.89
CA LEU A 391 2.03 17.61 -17.56
C LEU A 391 3.03 18.69 -17.17
N LYS A 392 2.85 19.27 -15.97
CA LYS A 392 3.83 20.14 -15.33
C LYS A 392 4.16 19.59 -13.96
N GLU A 393 5.45 19.34 -13.76
CA GLU A 393 5.95 18.83 -12.49
C GLU A 393 6.97 19.81 -11.91
N ASP A 394 6.98 19.89 -10.58
CA ASP A 394 8.01 20.59 -9.85
C ASP A 394 8.36 19.82 -8.57
N THR A 395 9.64 19.84 -8.22
CA THR A 395 10.14 19.19 -7.00
C THR A 395 10.95 20.20 -6.21
N ALA A 396 10.62 20.37 -4.96
CA ALA A 396 11.25 21.36 -4.13
C ALA A 396 11.47 20.89 -2.69
N PHE A 397 12.28 21.65 -1.97
CA PHE A 397 12.41 21.49 -0.53
C PHE A 397 11.11 21.90 0.18
N ALA A 398 10.84 21.27 1.31
CA ALA A 398 9.65 21.54 2.12
C ALA A 398 9.98 21.54 3.61
N LEU A 399 9.29 22.43 4.33
CA LEU A 399 9.27 22.47 5.79
C LEU A 399 7.84 22.34 6.28
N ALA A 400 7.64 21.66 7.41
CA ALA A 400 6.37 21.60 8.11
C ALA A 400 6.58 21.77 9.61
N ALA A 401 5.76 22.62 10.22
CA ALA A 401 5.79 22.82 11.67
C ALA A 401 4.36 22.88 12.20
N GLY A 402 4.14 22.22 13.32
CA GLY A 402 2.82 22.21 13.91
C GLY A 402 2.69 21.35 15.15
N GLY A 403 1.45 21.13 15.55
CA GLY A 403 1.15 20.33 16.70
C GLY A 403 -0.20 19.66 16.62
N GLY A 404 -0.43 18.74 17.53
CA GLY A 404 -1.63 17.95 17.53
C GLY A 404 -2.00 17.40 18.88
N LEU A 405 -3.12 16.70 18.90
CA LEU A 405 -3.66 16.05 20.06
C LEU A 405 -4.04 14.62 19.71
N ASP A 406 -3.42 13.70 20.42
CA ASP A 406 -3.71 12.28 20.29
C ASP A 406 -4.42 11.77 21.56
N ILE A 407 -5.31 10.80 21.41
CA ILE A 407 -5.96 10.08 22.52
C ILE A 407 -5.44 8.67 22.57
N GLN A 408 -4.86 8.28 23.68
CA GLN A 408 -4.46 6.90 23.92
C GLN A 408 -5.70 6.04 24.20
N LEU A 409 -6.03 5.12 23.28
CA LEU A 409 -7.15 4.20 23.41
C LEU A 409 -6.79 3.01 24.29
N ASN A 410 -5.61 2.45 24.06
CA ASN A 410 -5.02 1.38 24.87
C ASN A 410 -3.48 1.43 24.77
N ARG A 411 -2.78 0.41 25.27
CA ARG A 411 -1.31 0.37 25.23
C ARG A 411 -0.75 0.36 23.80
N ALA A 412 -1.46 -0.26 22.86
CA ALA A 412 -1.04 -0.44 21.48
C ALA A 412 -1.60 0.61 20.49
N LEU A 413 -2.75 1.21 20.80
CA LEU A 413 -3.47 2.08 19.87
C LEU A 413 -3.67 3.49 20.44
N GLN A 414 -3.51 4.46 19.57
CA GLN A 414 -3.73 5.87 19.82
C GLN A 414 -4.47 6.48 18.62
N LEU A 415 -5.50 7.26 18.89
CA LEU A 415 -6.24 8.01 17.89
C LEU A 415 -5.64 9.41 17.79
N ARG A 416 -5.21 9.81 16.63
CA ARG A 416 -4.92 11.22 16.33
C ARG A 416 -6.24 11.92 16.10
N VAL A 417 -6.67 12.75 17.05
CA VAL A 417 -7.90 13.53 16.95
C VAL A 417 -7.74 14.62 15.91
N ALA A 418 -6.66 15.36 16.04
CA ALA A 418 -6.34 16.45 15.14
C ALA A 418 -4.84 16.78 15.21
N ARG A 419 -4.25 17.04 14.07
CA ARG A 419 -2.92 17.65 13.95
C ARG A 419 -3.04 18.78 12.92
N LEU A 420 -2.62 19.96 13.29
CA LEU A 420 -2.56 21.11 12.43
C LEU A 420 -1.10 21.52 12.23
N GLU A 421 -0.70 21.62 10.98
CA GLU A 421 0.65 21.99 10.56
C GLU A 421 0.62 23.09 9.53
N TYR A 422 1.50 24.04 9.67
CA TYR A 422 1.85 24.94 8.58
C TYR A 422 2.97 24.32 7.77
N ARG A 423 2.76 24.23 6.45
CA ARG A 423 3.76 23.74 5.51
C ARG A 423 4.18 24.84 4.56
N HIS A 424 5.49 24.99 4.39
CA HIS A 424 6.09 25.84 3.40
C HIS A 424 6.91 25.01 2.43
N THR A 425 6.73 25.25 1.14
CA THR A 425 7.47 24.58 0.07
C THR A 425 8.06 25.63 -0.86
N TRP A 426 9.20 25.34 -1.44
CA TRP A 426 9.85 26.20 -2.45
C TRP A 426 9.43 25.82 -3.87
N LEU A 427 8.22 25.28 -4.02
CA LEU A 427 7.66 24.98 -5.33
C LEU A 427 7.46 26.26 -6.15
N ASN A 428 7.80 26.19 -7.42
CA ASN A 428 7.44 27.23 -8.37
C ASN A 428 5.92 27.25 -8.62
N ALA A 429 5.40 28.35 -9.12
CA ALA A 429 4.00 28.41 -9.49
C ALA A 429 3.71 27.43 -10.65
N LEU A 430 2.74 26.55 -10.43
CA LEU A 430 2.29 25.58 -11.44
C LEU A 430 0.99 26.08 -12.07
N ALA A 431 1.02 26.34 -13.38
CA ALA A 431 -0.11 26.88 -14.15
C ALA A 431 -0.72 28.16 -13.50
N GLY A 432 0.12 29.04 -12.98
CA GLY A 432 -0.30 30.32 -12.36
C GLY A 432 -0.85 30.18 -10.95
N ARG A 433 -0.74 29.01 -10.31
CA ARG A 433 -1.18 28.77 -8.93
C ARG A 433 0.01 28.59 -8.00
N ASP A 434 -0.09 29.16 -6.82
CA ASP A 434 0.94 29.08 -5.77
C ASP A 434 0.57 28.01 -4.73
N PHE A 435 1.33 26.93 -4.70
CA PHE A 435 1.20 25.83 -3.75
C PHE A 435 2.25 25.88 -2.63
N SER A 436 2.97 27.00 -2.50
CA SER A 436 4.11 27.10 -1.58
C SER A 436 3.71 27.10 -0.11
N ASN A 437 2.50 27.58 0.23
CA ASN A 437 2.06 27.73 1.61
C ASN A 437 0.73 27.02 1.86
N ALA A 438 0.71 26.08 2.79
CA ALA A 438 -0.47 25.32 3.11
C ALA A 438 -0.69 25.17 4.62
N LEU A 439 -1.95 25.14 5.02
CA LEU A 439 -2.38 24.62 6.32
C LEU A 439 -2.81 23.17 6.13
N GLN A 440 -2.13 22.27 6.79
CA GLN A 440 -2.38 20.83 6.72
C GLN A 440 -3.12 20.39 7.97
N PHE A 441 -4.25 19.73 7.79
CA PHE A 441 -4.98 19.04 8.84
C PHE A 441 -4.86 17.52 8.65
N THR A 442 -4.55 16.79 9.73
CA THR A 442 -4.51 15.32 9.70
C THR A 442 -5.26 14.70 10.86
N THR A 443 -5.97 13.61 10.60
CA THR A 443 -6.59 12.75 11.58
C THR A 443 -6.30 11.29 11.23
N GLY A 444 -6.11 10.42 12.22
CA GLY A 444 -5.68 9.05 11.90
C GLY A 444 -5.52 8.15 13.11
N LEU A 445 -4.92 7.00 12.87
CA LEU A 445 -4.69 5.98 13.88
C LEU A 445 -3.19 5.70 14.00
N THR A 446 -2.69 5.75 15.23
CA THR A 446 -1.30 5.44 15.56
C THR A 446 -1.21 4.13 16.30
N ILE A 447 -0.31 3.30 15.87
CA ILE A 447 0.03 2.01 16.45
C ILE A 447 1.33 2.19 17.23
N ARG A 448 1.31 1.81 18.49
CA ARG A 448 2.40 2.02 19.43
C ARG A 448 3.05 0.68 19.77
N MET A 449 4.34 0.55 19.53
CA MET A 449 5.11 -0.67 19.74
C MET A 449 6.09 -0.51 20.91
N GLY A 450 6.32 -1.59 21.70
CA GLY A 450 7.20 -1.57 22.86
C GLY A 450 6.53 -1.09 24.16
N THR A 451 5.20 -1.08 24.20
CA THR A 451 4.41 -0.68 25.38
C THR A 451 3.75 -1.85 26.10
N TRP A 452 3.99 -3.08 25.69
CA TRP A 452 3.39 -4.32 26.20
C TRP A 452 4.40 -5.44 26.35
#